data_b2ecd7cd35dfaea765acf6b8bb5d27d2
#
_entry.id   b2ecd7cd35dfaea765acf6b8bb5d27d2
#
_cell.length_a   1.000
_cell.length_b   1.000
_cell.length_c   1.000
_cell.angle_alpha   90.00
_cell.angle_beta   90.00
_cell.angle_gamma   90.00
#
_symmetry.space_group_name_H-M   'P 1'
#
loop_
_entity.id
_entity.type
_entity.pdbx_description
1 polymer ?
#
loop_
_entity_poly.entity_id
_entity_poly.type
_entity_poly.pdbx_seq_one_letter_code
_entity_poly.pdbx_strand_id
1 'polypeptide(L)'
;MSTPTPSRRDFLRTLGASAVALSASRGAMASPRRPGGRPPNILVIVSDDQGYRDLGCCGGQTIRTPHLDGLAGDGVRLTNFYVTWPACTPSRGSLLTGRYPQRNGTYDMYRNEKPDYGYKYPPEEYAVTPERILGMDTREVLLPRVLKQAGYRSGIFGKWDLGQLRRFLPLQRGFDDFYGYVNTGIDYYTHERYGVPSMYRNNEPTTEDKGTYTTDLFQREALRFMQENRDRPFLCYVPFNAPHIASVLERPRPVQAPEAYIESYPKPKSKDEARRVEHMAAVTAMDDAIGELLALLEELELADNTIVVFFSDNGGSGTADNAPLRGRKGQMFEGGLRVPCMVRWPGAIPAGTVCDEFLTSMEIFPMLCNAAGVAPPDGVVLDGFDMTPVLAGKAPSPRKEMLWQRRGDRAARVENWKWVESAKGSGLFDLSTDIGEAHDLSKEQPEVLERIKARFAEWTQEMAEAEPRGPFRDY
;
A
#
# COMPACT_ATOMS: atom_id res chain seq x y z
N MET A 1 -70.32 7.64 -9.21
CA MET A 1 -69.32 8.71 -8.98
C MET A 1 -67.94 8.10 -9.09
N SER A 2 -67.32 8.29 -10.23
CA SER A 2 -65.98 7.72 -10.55
C SER A 2 -64.93 8.71 -10.10
N THR A 3 -63.98 8.24 -9.28
CA THR A 3 -62.80 8.99 -8.88
C THR A 3 -61.83 9.10 -10.05
N PRO A 4 -61.27 10.27 -10.35
CA PRO A 4 -60.29 10.43 -11.45
C PRO A 4 -58.92 9.85 -11.09
N THR A 5 -58.36 9.12 -12.02
CA THR A 5 -56.97 8.61 -11.97
C THR A 5 -55.97 9.77 -12.14
N PRO A 6 -54.95 9.89 -11.32
CA PRO A 6 -53.95 10.98 -11.44
C PRO A 6 -53.14 10.84 -12.71
N SER A 7 -52.86 11.96 -13.37
CA SER A 7 -52.14 12.01 -14.63
C SER A 7 -50.63 11.87 -14.44
N ARG A 8 -49.89 11.42 -15.48
CA ARG A 8 -48.42 11.34 -15.50
C ARG A 8 -47.70 12.65 -15.09
N ARG A 9 -48.37 13.78 -15.25
CA ARG A 9 -47.88 15.11 -14.86
C ARG A 9 -47.90 15.33 -13.35
N ASP A 10 -48.84 14.74 -12.63
CA ASP A 10 -48.97 14.88 -11.18
C ASP A 10 -48.01 13.96 -10.46
N PHE A 11 -47.69 12.79 -11.05
CA PHE A 11 -46.63 11.88 -10.56
C PHE A 11 -45.22 12.51 -10.66
N LEU A 12 -44.93 13.27 -11.73
CA LEU A 12 -43.64 13.94 -11.89
C LEU A 12 -43.49 15.20 -11.01
N ARG A 13 -44.58 15.82 -10.56
CA ARG A 13 -44.55 16.94 -9.61
C ARG A 13 -44.27 16.49 -8.17
N THR A 14 -44.68 15.29 -7.79
CA THR A 14 -44.45 14.73 -6.45
C THR A 14 -43.02 14.18 -6.31
N LEU A 15 -42.37 13.77 -7.39
CA LEU A 15 -40.93 13.36 -7.39
C LEU A 15 -39.97 14.55 -7.39
N GLY A 16 -40.40 15.74 -7.83
CA GLY A 16 -39.59 16.95 -7.85
C GLY A 16 -39.42 17.65 -6.51
N ALA A 17 -40.22 17.32 -5.50
CA ALA A 17 -40.18 17.97 -4.18
C ALA A 17 -39.33 17.24 -3.13
N SER A 18 -38.88 16.01 -3.41
CA SER A 18 -38.06 15.22 -2.47
C SER A 18 -36.57 15.23 -2.80
N ALA A 19 -36.14 15.90 -3.87
CA ALA A 19 -34.73 15.95 -4.32
C ALA A 19 -33.99 17.22 -3.86
N VAL A 20 -34.54 18.06 -3.01
CA VAL A 20 -33.95 19.36 -2.60
C VAL A 20 -33.49 19.39 -1.14
N ALA A 21 -33.43 18.27 -0.44
CA ALA A 21 -33.04 18.25 0.99
C ALA A 21 -31.88 17.34 1.34
N LEU A 22 -30.96 17.07 0.40
CA LEU A 22 -29.70 16.36 0.69
C LEU A 22 -28.48 17.08 0.06
N SER A 23 -28.50 18.39 0.00
CA SER A 23 -27.27 19.18 0.05
C SER A 23 -26.84 19.28 1.52
N ALA A 24 -26.50 18.13 2.11
CA ALA A 24 -25.75 18.10 3.36
C ALA A 24 -24.45 18.86 3.10
N SER A 25 -24.33 20.01 3.75
CA SER A 25 -23.13 20.78 3.91
C SER A 25 -21.94 19.84 4.09
N ARG A 26 -21.13 19.70 3.03
CA ARG A 26 -19.74 19.26 3.15
C ARG A 26 -19.03 20.36 3.92
N GLY A 27 -19.22 20.40 5.24
CA GLY A 27 -18.32 21.06 6.13
C GLY A 27 -16.99 20.33 5.97
N ALA A 28 -16.10 20.89 5.14
CA ALA A 28 -14.70 20.56 5.21
C ALA A 28 -14.31 20.86 6.67
N MET A 29 -14.19 19.81 7.50
CA MET A 29 -13.50 19.95 8.77
C MET A 29 -12.08 20.36 8.39
N ALA A 30 -11.78 21.65 8.55
CA ALA A 30 -10.45 22.16 8.36
C ALA A 30 -9.55 21.33 9.30
N SER A 31 -8.55 20.66 8.72
CA SER A 31 -7.46 20.08 9.50
C SER A 31 -7.02 21.08 10.57
N PRO A 32 -6.56 20.61 11.73
CA PRO A 32 -6.00 21.49 12.74
C PRO A 32 -4.72 22.15 12.17
N ARG A 33 -4.91 23.16 11.32
CA ARG A 33 -3.81 24.04 10.91
C ARG A 33 -3.34 24.74 12.17
N ARG A 34 -2.09 24.54 12.54
CA ARG A 34 -1.45 25.50 13.46
C ARG A 34 -1.64 26.89 12.84
N PRO A 35 -2.17 27.90 13.57
CA PRO A 35 -2.40 29.22 13.04
C PRO A 35 -1.10 29.78 12.44
N GLY A 36 -1.05 29.99 11.11
CA GLY A 36 0.12 30.51 10.40
C GLY A 36 1.22 29.51 10.04
N GLY A 37 1.01 28.18 10.26
CA GLY A 37 2.02 27.16 10.03
C GLY A 37 2.08 26.65 8.59
N ARG A 38 3.29 26.29 8.14
CA ARG A 38 3.58 25.56 6.92
C ARG A 38 2.85 24.21 6.94
N PRO A 39 2.30 23.72 5.80
CA PRO A 39 1.78 22.35 5.69
C PRO A 39 2.81 21.32 6.17
N PRO A 40 2.40 20.19 6.79
CA PRO A 40 3.34 19.20 7.30
C PRO A 40 4.13 18.57 6.16
N ASN A 41 5.39 18.21 6.42
CA ASN A 41 6.11 17.30 5.55
C ASN A 41 5.47 15.92 5.63
N ILE A 42 5.71 15.09 4.62
CA ILE A 42 5.15 13.75 4.52
C ILE A 42 6.29 12.79 4.20
N LEU A 43 6.50 11.78 5.05
CA LEU A 43 7.39 10.65 4.84
C LEU A 43 6.55 9.38 4.81
N VAL A 44 6.42 8.77 3.62
CA VAL A 44 5.72 7.48 3.44
C VAL A 44 6.76 6.40 3.17
N ILE A 45 6.83 5.41 4.04
CA ILE A 45 7.76 4.29 3.97
C ILE A 45 6.96 3.01 3.74
N VAL A 46 7.34 2.24 2.73
CA VAL A 46 6.67 0.98 2.41
C VAL A 46 7.71 -0.13 2.29
N SER A 47 7.55 -1.20 3.07
CA SER A 47 8.32 -2.44 2.90
C SER A 47 7.66 -3.36 1.87
N ASP A 48 8.43 -4.28 1.28
CA ASP A 48 8.00 -5.20 0.24
C ASP A 48 8.01 -6.65 0.77
N ASP A 49 6.86 -7.29 0.87
CA ASP A 49 6.71 -8.67 1.35
C ASP A 49 7.05 -8.91 2.83
N GLN A 50 6.93 -7.92 3.70
CA GLN A 50 7.21 -8.07 5.12
C GLN A 50 6.06 -8.77 5.86
N GLY A 51 6.41 -9.73 6.71
CA GLY A 51 5.44 -10.44 7.54
C GLY A 51 4.88 -9.60 8.69
N TYR A 52 3.66 -9.90 9.10
CA TYR A 52 2.97 -9.19 10.18
C TYR A 52 3.78 -9.21 11.49
N ARG A 53 4.36 -10.38 11.84
CA ARG A 53 5.14 -10.58 13.05
C ARG A 53 6.67 -10.49 12.82
N ASP A 54 7.10 -9.89 11.73
CA ASP A 54 8.52 -9.56 11.53
C ASP A 54 8.97 -8.31 12.30
N LEU A 55 8.06 -7.63 13.01
CA LEU A 55 8.33 -6.45 13.84
C LEU A 55 8.13 -6.74 15.32
N GLY A 56 8.97 -6.17 16.19
CA GLY A 56 8.86 -6.29 17.65
C GLY A 56 7.54 -5.75 18.17
N CYS A 57 7.10 -4.57 17.73
CA CYS A 57 5.83 -3.96 18.11
C CYS A 57 4.60 -4.77 17.68
N CYS A 58 4.74 -5.72 16.73
CA CYS A 58 3.70 -6.65 16.31
C CYS A 58 3.83 -8.05 16.96
N GLY A 59 4.66 -8.19 17.98
CA GLY A 59 4.87 -9.43 18.74
C GLY A 59 6.00 -10.32 18.19
N GLY A 60 6.80 -9.84 17.25
CA GLY A 60 8.03 -10.49 16.78
C GLY A 60 9.10 -10.52 17.87
N GLN A 61 9.83 -11.64 17.95
CA GLN A 61 10.89 -11.82 18.96
C GLN A 61 12.25 -12.16 18.33
N THR A 62 12.29 -12.35 17.03
CA THR A 62 13.48 -12.89 16.35
C THR A 62 14.22 -11.85 15.52
N ILE A 63 13.53 -10.81 15.06
CA ILE A 63 14.11 -9.74 14.25
C ILE A 63 14.26 -8.49 15.11
N ARG A 64 15.39 -7.81 14.98
CA ARG A 64 15.61 -6.54 15.66
C ARG A 64 15.08 -5.40 14.81
N THR A 65 14.07 -4.67 15.34
CA THR A 65 13.43 -3.55 14.67
C THR A 65 13.23 -2.35 15.61
N PRO A 66 14.30 -1.88 16.30
CA PRO A 66 14.15 -0.86 17.34
C PRO A 66 13.60 0.47 16.82
N HIS A 67 13.89 0.84 15.57
CA HIS A 67 13.43 2.12 15.00
C HIS A 67 11.96 2.08 14.60
N LEU A 68 11.48 0.99 14.02
CA LEU A 68 10.05 0.77 13.75
C LEU A 68 9.23 0.57 15.04
N ASP A 69 9.82 -0.12 16.03
CA ASP A 69 9.21 -0.25 17.35
C ASP A 69 9.13 1.11 18.06
N GLY A 70 10.16 1.95 17.91
CA GLY A 70 10.15 3.35 18.36
C GLY A 70 9.09 4.18 17.65
N LEU A 71 8.98 4.07 16.33
CA LEU A 71 7.94 4.76 15.55
C LEU A 71 6.54 4.38 16.02
N ALA A 72 6.31 3.10 16.38
CA ALA A 72 5.05 2.65 16.97
C ALA A 72 4.81 3.26 18.36
N GLY A 73 5.87 3.48 19.15
CA GLY A 73 5.82 4.15 20.45
C GLY A 73 5.57 5.67 20.34
N ASP A 74 6.10 6.31 19.30
CA ASP A 74 5.96 7.75 19.05
C ASP A 74 4.70 8.11 18.25
N GLY A 75 3.95 7.10 17.79
CA GLY A 75 2.76 7.26 16.95
C GLY A 75 1.62 6.34 17.36
N VAL A 76 0.82 5.98 16.39
CA VAL A 76 -0.28 5.01 16.49
C VAL A 76 0.09 3.75 15.72
N ARG A 77 0.04 2.61 16.39
CA ARG A 77 0.12 1.29 15.73
C ARG A 77 -1.28 0.80 15.37
N LEU A 78 -1.48 0.51 14.09
CA LEU A 78 -2.75 0.01 13.56
C LEU A 78 -2.71 -1.52 13.54
N THR A 79 -3.59 -2.15 14.29
CA THR A 79 -3.64 -3.62 14.38
C THR A 79 -4.58 -4.25 13.38
N ASN A 80 -5.46 -3.46 12.76
CA ASN A 80 -6.55 -3.90 11.89
C ASN A 80 -6.50 -3.15 10.54
N PHE A 81 -5.30 -3.14 9.94
CA PHE A 81 -4.99 -2.41 8.71
C PHE A 81 -4.77 -3.35 7.54
N TYR A 82 -5.42 -3.04 6.41
CA TYR A 82 -5.43 -3.90 5.23
C TYR A 82 -4.91 -3.19 3.99
N VAL A 83 -4.29 -3.98 3.13
CA VAL A 83 -3.99 -3.58 1.76
C VAL A 83 -5.11 -4.04 0.82
N THR A 84 -5.18 -3.42 -0.34
CA THR A 84 -6.25 -3.66 -1.34
C THR A 84 -6.02 -4.92 -2.16
N TRP A 85 -4.84 -5.51 -2.06
CA TRP A 85 -4.44 -6.67 -2.85
C TRP A 85 -3.34 -7.47 -2.16
N PRO A 86 -3.32 -8.79 -2.27
CA PRO A 86 -2.25 -9.60 -1.66
C PRO A 86 -0.95 -9.59 -2.50
N ALA A 87 -0.65 -8.53 -3.23
CA ALA A 87 0.58 -8.36 -4.02
C ALA A 87 0.87 -6.88 -4.32
N CYS A 88 2.13 -6.60 -4.70
CA CYS A 88 2.76 -5.28 -4.76
C CYS A 88 2.04 -4.25 -5.65
N THR A 89 1.94 -4.50 -6.97
CA THR A 89 1.51 -3.52 -7.97
C THR A 89 0.13 -2.91 -7.65
N PRO A 90 -0.94 -3.70 -7.41
CA PRO A 90 -2.25 -3.13 -7.10
C PRO A 90 -2.30 -2.38 -5.77
N SER A 91 -1.60 -2.87 -4.73
CA SER A 91 -1.54 -2.19 -3.44
C SER A 91 -0.86 -0.81 -3.55
N ARG A 92 0.22 -0.70 -4.33
CA ARG A 92 0.92 0.57 -4.59
C ARG A 92 0.06 1.52 -5.43
N GLY A 93 -0.68 0.97 -6.41
CA GLY A 93 -1.66 1.73 -7.18
C GLY A 93 -2.74 2.34 -6.29
N SER A 94 -3.30 1.57 -5.38
CA SER A 94 -4.32 2.04 -4.44
C SER A 94 -3.80 3.05 -3.43
N LEU A 95 -2.57 2.88 -2.91
CA LEU A 95 -1.92 3.87 -2.05
C LEU A 95 -1.87 5.25 -2.71
N LEU A 96 -1.41 5.29 -3.97
CA LEU A 96 -1.16 6.55 -4.68
C LEU A 96 -2.41 7.19 -5.28
N THR A 97 -3.57 6.49 -5.29
CA THR A 97 -4.83 6.99 -5.88
C THR A 97 -5.99 7.08 -4.88
N GLY A 98 -5.91 6.39 -3.73
CA GLY A 98 -7.03 6.27 -2.78
C GLY A 98 -8.20 5.43 -3.31
N ARG A 99 -7.98 4.54 -4.30
CA ARG A 99 -9.01 3.84 -5.07
C ARG A 99 -8.76 2.34 -5.12
N TYR A 100 -9.84 1.57 -5.24
CA TYR A 100 -9.72 0.14 -5.54
C TYR A 100 -8.91 -0.12 -6.81
N PRO A 101 -8.16 -1.26 -6.87
CA PRO A 101 -7.44 -1.67 -8.06
C PRO A 101 -8.32 -1.77 -9.31
N GLN A 102 -9.58 -2.21 -9.13
CA GLN A 102 -10.57 -2.32 -10.19
C GLN A 102 -10.99 -0.96 -10.78
N ARG A 103 -10.88 0.12 -9.99
CA ARG A 103 -11.14 1.48 -10.49
C ARG A 103 -9.92 2.11 -11.15
N ASN A 104 -8.72 1.89 -10.56
CA ASN A 104 -7.50 2.54 -11.05
C ASN A 104 -6.76 1.73 -12.15
N GLY A 105 -7.26 0.56 -12.51
CA GLY A 105 -6.74 -0.26 -13.59
C GLY A 105 -5.57 -1.17 -13.23
N THR A 106 -5.19 -1.28 -11.96
CA THR A 106 -4.11 -2.18 -11.51
C THR A 106 -4.65 -3.53 -11.05
N TYR A 107 -5.38 -4.24 -11.93
CA TYR A 107 -6.12 -5.47 -11.58
C TYR A 107 -5.24 -6.65 -11.15
N ASP A 108 -3.98 -6.68 -11.53
CA ASP A 108 -2.98 -7.68 -11.18
C ASP A 108 -1.58 -7.08 -11.42
N MET A 109 -0.54 -7.85 -11.16
CA MET A 109 0.81 -7.49 -11.60
C MET A 109 0.85 -7.53 -13.14
N TYR A 110 1.35 -6.49 -13.78
CA TYR A 110 1.24 -6.30 -15.21
C TYR A 110 1.73 -7.48 -16.04
N ARG A 111 2.85 -8.13 -15.65
CA ARG A 111 3.37 -9.32 -16.37
C ARG A 111 2.45 -10.54 -16.31
N ASN A 112 1.48 -10.60 -15.40
CA ASN A 112 0.56 -11.71 -15.28
C ASN A 112 -0.61 -11.61 -16.28
N GLU A 113 -0.75 -10.50 -16.94
CA GLU A 113 -1.74 -10.26 -17.97
C GLU A 113 -1.38 -10.93 -19.30
N LYS A 114 -0.09 -11.22 -19.50
CA LYS A 114 0.39 -11.99 -20.65
C LYS A 114 0.48 -13.46 -20.25
N PRO A 115 -0.44 -14.32 -20.66
CA PRO A 115 -0.34 -15.74 -20.37
C PRO A 115 0.90 -16.29 -21.05
N ASP A 116 1.71 -17.04 -20.32
CA ASP A 116 2.90 -17.68 -20.88
C ASP A 116 2.60 -18.95 -21.66
N TYR A 117 1.39 -19.51 -21.54
CA TYR A 117 0.96 -20.76 -22.17
C TYR A 117 1.99 -21.89 -22.09
N GLY A 118 2.84 -21.87 -21.01
CA GLY A 118 3.94 -22.81 -20.86
C GLY A 118 5.22 -22.43 -21.64
N TYR A 119 5.24 -21.30 -22.34
CA TYR A 119 6.43 -20.80 -23.01
C TYR A 119 7.43 -20.23 -21.99
N LYS A 120 8.69 -20.61 -22.13
CA LYS A 120 9.78 -20.05 -21.32
C LYS A 120 10.45 -18.92 -22.08
N TYR A 121 10.18 -17.70 -21.68
CA TYR A 121 10.82 -16.53 -22.26
C TYR A 121 12.34 -16.53 -21.98
N PRO A 122 13.17 -16.01 -22.90
CA PRO A 122 14.55 -15.67 -22.60
C PRO A 122 14.63 -14.71 -21.39
N PRO A 123 15.75 -14.71 -20.61
CA PRO A 123 15.87 -13.88 -19.43
C PRO A 123 15.54 -12.41 -19.66
N GLU A 124 16.01 -11.84 -20.77
CA GLU A 124 15.80 -10.44 -21.15
C GLU A 124 14.34 -10.14 -21.43
N GLU A 125 13.67 -11.02 -22.15
CA GLU A 125 12.24 -10.88 -22.44
C GLU A 125 11.40 -11.11 -21.17
N TYR A 126 11.76 -12.12 -20.38
CA TYR A 126 11.07 -12.40 -19.12
C TYR A 126 11.22 -11.26 -18.10
N ALA A 127 12.36 -10.56 -18.13
CA ALA A 127 12.64 -9.47 -17.23
C ALA A 127 11.81 -8.21 -17.51
N VAL A 128 11.47 -7.95 -18.76
CA VAL A 128 10.99 -6.63 -19.20
C VAL A 128 9.62 -6.63 -19.89
N THR A 129 9.28 -7.70 -20.59
CA THR A 129 7.96 -7.85 -21.20
C THR A 129 7.05 -8.54 -20.20
N PRO A 130 5.93 -8.12 -19.90
CA PRO A 130 5.02 -7.06 -20.29
C PRO A 130 5.16 -5.77 -19.49
N GLU A 131 5.99 -5.70 -18.44
CA GLU A 131 6.09 -4.49 -17.61
C GLU A 131 6.54 -3.27 -18.42
N ARG A 132 7.25 -3.46 -19.53
CA ARG A 132 7.64 -2.35 -20.40
C ARG A 132 6.49 -1.71 -21.16
N ILE A 133 5.47 -2.50 -21.51
CA ILE A 133 4.35 -2.02 -22.32
C ILE A 133 3.14 -1.66 -21.46
N LEU A 134 3.03 -2.22 -20.27
CA LEU A 134 1.91 -2.02 -19.37
C LEU A 134 2.29 -1.06 -18.24
N GLY A 135 1.31 -0.32 -17.77
CA GLY A 135 1.47 0.60 -16.65
C GLY A 135 0.13 1.15 -16.21
N MET A 136 0.13 1.87 -15.09
CA MET A 136 -1.08 2.50 -14.56
C MET A 136 -1.61 3.54 -15.56
N ASP A 137 -2.90 3.50 -15.84
CA ASP A 137 -3.60 4.43 -16.71
C ASP A 137 -3.17 5.89 -16.44
N THR A 138 -2.78 6.58 -17.50
CA THR A 138 -2.26 7.96 -17.40
C THR A 138 -3.32 8.98 -16.99
N ARG A 139 -4.61 8.64 -17.05
CA ARG A 139 -5.74 9.43 -16.56
C ARG A 139 -5.86 9.41 -15.04
N GLU A 140 -5.26 8.41 -14.36
CA GLU A 140 -5.24 8.38 -12.90
C GLU A 140 -4.43 9.54 -12.32
N VAL A 141 -5.00 10.21 -11.34
CA VAL A 141 -4.34 11.34 -10.64
C VAL A 141 -3.71 10.82 -9.36
N LEU A 142 -2.38 10.84 -9.31
CA LEU A 142 -1.63 10.34 -8.19
C LEU A 142 -1.41 11.41 -7.11
N LEU A 143 -1.21 10.98 -5.88
CA LEU A 143 -0.96 11.81 -4.70
C LEU A 143 0.03 12.97 -4.94
N PRO A 144 1.24 12.75 -5.52
CA PRO A 144 2.20 13.84 -5.73
C PRO A 144 1.65 14.96 -6.64
N ARG A 145 0.81 14.62 -7.63
CA ARG A 145 0.18 15.63 -8.49
C ARG A 145 -0.83 16.50 -7.73
N VAL A 146 -1.55 15.91 -6.78
CA VAL A 146 -2.51 16.63 -5.93
C VAL A 146 -1.77 17.53 -4.94
N LEU A 147 -0.77 16.99 -4.26
CA LEU A 147 0.02 17.73 -3.26
C LEU A 147 0.80 18.91 -3.87
N LYS A 148 1.14 18.84 -5.15
CA LYS A 148 1.78 19.95 -5.88
C LYS A 148 0.98 21.25 -5.83
N GLN A 149 -0.36 21.17 -5.72
CA GLN A 149 -1.25 22.34 -5.57
C GLN A 149 -1.02 23.07 -4.24
N ALA A 150 -0.51 22.40 -3.21
CA ALA A 150 -0.10 23.00 -1.94
C ALA A 150 1.40 23.32 -1.86
N GLY A 151 2.11 23.31 -2.99
CA GLY A 151 3.53 23.67 -3.07
C GLY A 151 4.50 22.56 -2.65
N TYR A 152 4.04 21.32 -2.52
CA TYR A 152 4.92 20.19 -2.19
C TYR A 152 5.91 19.91 -3.32
N ARG A 153 7.15 19.61 -2.92
CA ARG A 153 8.13 18.90 -3.73
C ARG A 153 8.01 17.42 -3.41
N SER A 154 7.96 16.57 -4.43
CA SER A 154 7.71 15.14 -4.24
C SER A 154 8.87 14.30 -4.79
N GLY A 155 9.47 13.45 -3.95
CA GLY A 155 10.51 12.50 -4.33
C GLY A 155 10.07 11.05 -4.05
N ILE A 156 10.57 10.12 -4.88
CA ILE A 156 10.40 8.68 -4.68
C ILE A 156 11.76 7.99 -4.79
N PHE A 157 12.11 7.18 -3.78
CA PHE A 157 13.40 6.51 -3.66
C PHE A 157 13.19 5.03 -3.37
N GLY A 158 13.23 4.19 -4.42
CA GLY A 158 12.98 2.76 -4.34
C GLY A 158 12.10 2.21 -5.45
N LYS A 159 11.21 1.28 -5.10
CA LYS A 159 10.36 0.54 -6.02
C LYS A 159 9.19 1.36 -6.55
N TRP A 160 9.11 1.50 -7.87
CA TRP A 160 7.96 2.15 -8.54
C TRP A 160 6.81 1.18 -8.83
N ASP A 161 7.05 0.15 -9.64
CA ASP A 161 6.13 -0.95 -9.97
C ASP A 161 4.79 -0.55 -10.63
N LEU A 162 4.71 0.63 -11.27
CA LEU A 162 3.51 1.12 -11.94
C LEU A 162 3.73 1.43 -13.43
N GLY A 163 4.73 0.79 -14.05
CA GLY A 163 5.02 0.84 -15.47
C GLY A 163 6.39 1.42 -15.82
N GLN A 164 6.98 0.92 -16.92
CA GLN A 164 8.37 1.20 -17.31
C GLN A 164 8.50 2.13 -18.52
N LEU A 165 7.48 2.25 -19.37
CA LEU A 165 7.54 3.21 -20.48
C LEU A 165 7.55 4.62 -19.93
N ARG A 166 8.21 5.54 -20.67
CA ARG A 166 8.43 6.93 -20.24
C ARG A 166 7.18 7.60 -19.70
N ARG A 167 6.00 7.40 -20.32
CA ARG A 167 4.72 7.99 -19.90
C ARG A 167 4.25 7.53 -18.52
N PHE A 168 4.74 6.40 -18.03
CA PHE A 168 4.41 5.84 -16.72
C PHE A 168 5.44 6.13 -15.64
N LEU A 169 6.63 6.64 -16.01
CA LEU A 169 7.69 6.89 -15.03
C LEU A 169 7.27 7.93 -13.98
N PRO A 170 7.83 7.89 -12.77
CA PRO A 170 7.43 8.72 -11.64
C PRO A 170 7.33 10.22 -11.96
N LEU A 171 8.28 10.78 -12.72
CA LEU A 171 8.26 12.20 -13.06
C LEU A 171 7.07 12.58 -13.94
N GLN A 172 6.60 11.67 -14.82
CA GLN A 172 5.42 11.88 -15.65
C GLN A 172 4.13 11.78 -14.82
N ARG A 173 4.22 11.20 -13.65
CA ARG A 173 3.10 10.94 -12.75
C ARG A 173 3.05 11.90 -11.55
N GLY A 174 3.88 12.96 -11.57
CA GLY A 174 3.81 14.09 -10.64
C GLY A 174 4.93 14.16 -9.60
N PHE A 175 5.81 13.16 -9.52
CA PHE A 175 7.04 13.28 -8.73
C PHE A 175 8.03 14.24 -9.42
N ASP A 176 8.88 14.84 -8.61
CA ASP A 176 9.89 15.80 -9.06
C ASP A 176 11.30 15.22 -9.02
N ASP A 177 11.50 14.14 -8.28
CA ASP A 177 12.78 13.44 -8.12
C ASP A 177 12.54 11.94 -8.00
N PHE A 178 13.35 11.12 -8.67
CA PHE A 178 13.25 9.66 -8.65
C PHE A 178 14.62 9.02 -8.70
N TYR A 179 14.87 8.12 -7.75
CA TYR A 179 15.96 7.18 -7.82
C TYR A 179 15.49 5.80 -7.34
N GLY A 180 15.54 4.81 -8.21
CA GLY A 180 15.04 3.49 -7.88
C GLY A 180 14.81 2.63 -9.11
N TYR A 181 13.99 1.60 -8.98
CA TYR A 181 13.69 0.69 -10.06
C TYR A 181 12.18 0.67 -10.41
N VAL A 182 11.89 0.32 -11.67
CA VAL A 182 10.54 0.54 -12.24
C VAL A 182 9.69 -0.73 -12.38
N ASN A 183 10.27 -1.89 -12.13
CA ASN A 183 9.61 -3.20 -12.24
C ASN A 183 9.28 -3.82 -10.87
N THR A 184 8.81 -5.07 -10.86
CA THR A 184 8.27 -5.74 -9.66
C THR A 184 9.32 -6.21 -8.67
N GLY A 185 10.61 -6.26 -9.04
CA GLY A 185 11.69 -6.71 -8.17
C GLY A 185 13.06 -6.50 -8.81
N ILE A 186 14.11 -6.53 -8.01
CA ILE A 186 15.49 -6.27 -8.40
C ILE A 186 16.46 -7.15 -7.62
N ASP A 187 17.66 -7.38 -8.11
CA ASP A 187 18.79 -7.84 -7.33
C ASP A 187 19.36 -6.67 -6.52
N TYR A 188 19.68 -6.89 -5.24
CA TYR A 188 20.02 -5.82 -4.30
C TYR A 188 21.41 -5.19 -4.56
N TYR A 189 22.28 -5.89 -5.30
CA TYR A 189 23.64 -5.43 -5.56
C TYR A 189 23.93 -5.23 -7.05
N THR A 190 23.49 -6.16 -7.91
CA THR A 190 23.72 -5.99 -9.35
C THR A 190 22.78 -4.99 -9.97
N HIS A 191 21.68 -4.65 -9.27
CA HIS A 191 20.62 -3.73 -9.73
C HIS A 191 19.94 -4.21 -11.02
N GLU A 192 19.98 -5.52 -11.23
CA GLU A 192 19.42 -6.18 -12.41
C GLU A 192 18.13 -6.91 -12.04
N ARG A 193 17.27 -7.03 -13.00
CA ARG A 193 16.17 -7.97 -12.96
C ARG A 193 16.43 -9.08 -13.95
N TYR A 194 16.72 -10.28 -13.46
CA TYR A 194 17.04 -11.45 -14.27
C TYR A 194 18.15 -11.17 -15.30
N GLY A 195 19.20 -10.44 -14.93
CA GLY A 195 20.32 -10.08 -15.79
C GLY A 195 20.13 -8.79 -16.61
N VAL A 196 19.02 -8.07 -16.44
CA VAL A 196 18.74 -6.82 -17.17
C VAL A 196 18.83 -5.62 -16.19
N PRO A 197 19.65 -4.60 -16.47
CA PRO A 197 19.74 -3.38 -15.65
C PRO A 197 18.36 -2.73 -15.47
N SER A 198 18.00 -2.36 -14.25
CA SER A 198 16.64 -1.94 -13.89
C SER A 198 16.55 -0.68 -13.06
N MET A 199 17.70 -0.06 -12.70
CA MET A 199 17.73 1.21 -11.97
C MET A 199 17.54 2.40 -12.90
N TYR A 200 16.93 3.43 -12.35
CA TYR A 200 16.69 4.72 -13.00
C TYR A 200 17.05 5.86 -12.08
N ARG A 201 17.61 6.90 -12.67
CA ARG A 201 17.66 8.24 -12.07
C ARG A 201 16.73 9.14 -12.90
N ASN A 202 15.66 9.60 -12.27
CA ASN A 202 14.61 10.35 -12.95
C ASN A 202 13.99 9.56 -14.14
N ASN A 203 14.16 10.03 -15.35
CA ASN A 203 13.60 9.38 -16.54
C ASN A 203 14.61 8.50 -17.29
N GLU A 204 15.83 8.37 -16.81
CA GLU A 204 16.91 7.72 -17.53
C GLU A 204 17.43 6.49 -16.77
N PRO A 205 17.64 5.37 -17.47
CA PRO A 205 18.32 4.20 -16.87
C PRO A 205 19.70 4.58 -16.33
N THR A 206 20.09 3.97 -15.21
CA THR A 206 21.40 4.19 -14.61
C THR A 206 22.02 2.91 -14.08
N THR A 207 23.36 2.85 -14.10
CA THR A 207 24.15 1.78 -13.48
C THR A 207 25.25 2.35 -12.55
N GLU A 208 25.15 3.64 -12.21
CA GLU A 208 26.18 4.39 -11.49
C GLU A 208 26.56 3.80 -10.14
N ASP A 209 25.61 3.19 -9.45
CA ASP A 209 25.79 2.64 -8.10
C ASP A 209 25.82 1.09 -8.07
N LYS A 210 26.03 0.44 -9.22
CA LYS A 210 26.07 -1.03 -9.30
C LYS A 210 27.12 -1.59 -8.32
N GLY A 211 26.69 -2.54 -7.50
CA GLY A 211 27.48 -3.16 -6.43
C GLY A 211 27.18 -2.63 -5.03
N THR A 212 26.48 -1.52 -4.90
CA THR A 212 26.01 -0.98 -3.61
C THR A 212 24.66 -1.58 -3.23
N TYR A 213 24.43 -1.84 -1.96
CA TYR A 213 23.18 -2.40 -1.45
C TYR A 213 22.02 -1.42 -1.65
N THR A 214 20.92 -1.87 -2.26
CA THR A 214 19.80 -0.98 -2.67
C THR A 214 19.15 -0.25 -1.50
N THR A 215 19.04 -0.87 -0.32
CA THR A 215 18.47 -0.22 0.87
C THR A 215 19.26 1.03 1.25
N ASP A 216 20.61 0.94 1.24
CA ASP A 216 21.50 2.07 1.55
C ASP A 216 21.37 3.17 0.49
N LEU A 217 21.19 2.79 -0.78
CA LEU A 217 20.99 3.74 -1.87
C LEU A 217 19.68 4.52 -1.72
N PHE A 218 18.58 3.83 -1.42
CA PHE A 218 17.28 4.48 -1.26
C PHE A 218 17.26 5.38 -0.02
N GLN A 219 17.90 4.95 1.07
CA GLN A 219 18.14 5.78 2.24
C GLN A 219 18.95 7.03 1.88
N ARG A 220 20.12 6.87 1.24
CA ARG A 220 21.01 7.97 0.84
C ARG A 220 20.26 9.05 0.04
N GLU A 221 19.52 8.63 -0.98
CA GLU A 221 18.79 9.56 -1.85
C GLU A 221 17.59 10.21 -1.14
N ALA A 222 16.92 9.50 -0.23
CA ALA A 222 15.87 10.07 0.60
C ALA A 222 16.41 11.12 1.58
N LEU A 223 17.54 10.83 2.26
CA LEU A 223 18.24 11.78 3.13
C LEU A 223 18.64 13.04 2.36
N ARG A 224 19.28 12.89 1.19
CA ARG A 224 19.62 14.01 0.31
C ARG A 224 18.40 14.86 -0.02
N PHE A 225 17.31 14.22 -0.46
CA PHE A 225 16.09 14.90 -0.85
C PHE A 225 15.44 15.68 0.31
N MET A 226 15.36 15.09 1.50
CA MET A 226 14.82 15.77 2.69
C MET A 226 15.67 16.98 3.08
N GLN A 227 17.00 16.83 3.07
CA GLN A 227 17.95 17.93 3.33
C GLN A 227 17.78 19.09 2.34
N GLU A 228 17.71 18.81 1.04
CA GLU A 228 17.57 19.82 -0.02
C GLU A 228 16.21 20.54 0.01
N ASN A 229 15.20 19.91 0.59
CA ASN A 229 13.83 20.44 0.65
C ASN A 229 13.37 20.87 2.06
N ARG A 230 14.28 20.96 3.03
CA ARG A 230 13.96 21.32 4.43
C ARG A 230 13.17 22.62 4.59
N ASP A 231 13.34 23.56 3.66
CA ASP A 231 12.72 24.88 3.72
C ASP A 231 11.34 24.98 3.05
N ARG A 232 10.80 23.84 2.55
CA ARG A 232 9.48 23.76 1.86
C ARG A 232 8.77 22.46 2.22
N PRO A 233 7.44 22.37 2.07
CA PRO A 233 6.75 21.12 2.30
C PRO A 233 7.20 20.08 1.26
N PHE A 234 7.42 18.84 1.68
CA PHE A 234 7.81 17.75 0.81
C PHE A 234 7.00 16.48 1.06
N LEU A 235 6.84 15.68 -0.01
CA LEU A 235 6.49 14.26 0.05
C LEU A 235 7.75 13.46 -0.28
N CYS A 236 8.28 12.74 0.71
CA CYS A 236 9.33 11.73 0.53
C CYS A 236 8.68 10.35 0.59
N TYR A 237 8.61 9.64 -0.54
CA TYR A 237 8.09 8.28 -0.63
C TYR A 237 9.25 7.31 -0.78
N VAL A 238 9.42 6.41 0.20
CA VAL A 238 10.54 5.47 0.28
C VAL A 238 10.01 4.03 0.25
N PRO A 239 9.68 3.50 -0.93
CA PRO A 239 9.26 2.12 -1.11
C PRO A 239 10.48 1.21 -1.24
N PHE A 240 10.95 0.68 -0.11
CA PHE A 240 12.06 -0.28 -0.09
C PHE A 240 11.73 -1.54 -0.89
N ASN A 241 12.75 -2.22 -1.41
CA ASN A 241 12.63 -3.57 -1.94
C ASN A 241 12.82 -4.65 -0.86
N ALA A 242 13.31 -4.29 0.31
CA ALA A 242 13.46 -5.20 1.45
C ALA A 242 12.11 -5.46 2.13
N PRO A 243 11.87 -6.72 2.58
CA PRO A 243 12.67 -7.92 2.41
C PRO A 243 12.24 -8.83 1.23
N HIS A 244 11.83 -8.28 0.08
CA HIS A 244 11.45 -9.06 -1.12
C HIS A 244 12.63 -9.91 -1.61
N ILE A 245 12.35 -11.10 -2.15
CA ILE A 245 13.38 -11.95 -2.77
C ILE A 245 14.06 -11.26 -3.97
N ALA A 246 15.36 -11.45 -4.10
CA ALA A 246 16.13 -10.92 -5.23
C ALA A 246 15.65 -11.47 -6.57
N SER A 247 15.63 -10.62 -7.60
CA SER A 247 15.23 -11.00 -8.96
C SER A 247 16.38 -11.62 -9.76
N VAL A 248 16.90 -12.74 -9.27
CA VAL A 248 17.95 -13.55 -9.92
C VAL A 248 17.36 -14.77 -10.63
N LEU A 249 18.11 -15.31 -11.61
CA LEU A 249 17.70 -16.52 -12.36
C LEU A 249 17.87 -17.80 -11.54
N GLU A 250 18.87 -17.81 -10.67
CA GLU A 250 19.17 -18.96 -9.82
C GLU A 250 18.01 -19.24 -8.84
N ARG A 251 17.89 -20.51 -8.51
CA ARG A 251 16.84 -20.97 -7.59
C ARG A 251 17.44 -21.82 -6.46
N PRO A 252 16.96 -21.67 -5.23
CA PRO A 252 15.93 -20.73 -4.78
C PRO A 252 16.45 -19.28 -4.74
N ARG A 253 15.59 -18.33 -5.02
CA ARG A 253 15.94 -16.91 -4.97
C ARG A 253 16.12 -16.47 -3.53
N PRO A 254 17.27 -15.86 -3.17
CA PRO A 254 17.53 -15.40 -1.81
C PRO A 254 16.84 -14.06 -1.53
N VAL A 255 16.70 -13.74 -0.25
CA VAL A 255 16.68 -12.37 0.22
C VAL A 255 18.13 -11.98 0.46
N GLN A 256 18.57 -10.83 -0.02
CA GLN A 256 19.96 -10.41 0.13
C GLN A 256 20.08 -9.35 1.23
N ALA A 257 21.13 -9.44 2.03
CA ALA A 257 21.48 -8.47 3.06
C ALA A 257 23.01 -8.31 3.13
N PRO A 258 23.53 -7.20 3.65
CA PRO A 258 24.94 -7.04 3.92
C PRO A 258 25.44 -8.07 4.96
N GLU A 259 26.65 -8.60 4.76
CA GLU A 259 27.24 -9.67 5.59
C GLU A 259 27.24 -9.30 7.08
N ALA A 260 27.53 -8.05 7.42
CA ALA A 260 27.54 -7.58 8.81
C ALA A 260 26.19 -7.78 9.53
N TYR A 261 25.08 -7.64 8.80
CA TYR A 261 23.75 -7.93 9.37
C TYR A 261 23.50 -9.43 9.49
N ILE A 262 23.93 -10.23 8.51
CA ILE A 262 23.81 -11.69 8.55
C ILE A 262 24.60 -12.25 9.74
N GLU A 263 25.85 -11.81 9.93
CA GLU A 263 26.71 -12.23 11.04
C GLU A 263 26.22 -11.79 12.42
N SER A 264 25.36 -10.78 12.47
CA SER A 264 24.74 -10.31 13.72
C SER A 264 23.66 -11.26 14.27
N TYR A 265 23.27 -12.28 13.51
CA TYR A 265 22.36 -13.33 13.90
C TYR A 265 23.08 -14.66 14.19
N PRO A 266 22.46 -15.60 14.93
CA PRO A 266 23.05 -16.90 15.16
C PRO A 266 23.35 -17.63 13.84
N LYS A 267 24.49 -18.34 13.79
CA LYS A 267 24.89 -19.13 12.62
C LYS A 267 23.83 -20.18 12.28
N PRO A 268 23.31 -20.20 11.03
CA PRO A 268 22.30 -21.14 10.62
C PRO A 268 22.86 -22.57 10.57
N LYS A 269 22.03 -23.55 10.97
CA LYS A 269 22.35 -24.99 10.96
C LYS A 269 21.80 -25.71 9.74
N SER A 270 20.95 -25.05 8.96
CA SER A 270 20.33 -25.59 7.76
C SER A 270 20.16 -24.51 6.68
N LYS A 271 19.88 -24.92 5.43
CA LYS A 271 19.59 -24.00 4.33
C LYS A 271 18.33 -23.17 4.57
N ASP A 272 17.35 -23.70 5.27
CA ASP A 272 16.11 -22.97 5.57
C ASP A 272 16.34 -21.94 6.67
N GLU A 273 17.14 -22.28 7.69
CA GLU A 273 17.59 -21.30 8.69
C GLU A 273 18.43 -20.18 8.03
N ALA A 274 19.32 -20.53 7.08
CA ALA A 274 20.12 -19.53 6.36
C ALA A 274 19.22 -18.51 5.63
N ARG A 275 18.18 -18.97 4.92
CA ARG A 275 17.21 -18.10 4.27
C ARG A 275 16.44 -17.23 5.26
N ARG A 276 16.09 -17.79 6.43
CA ARG A 276 15.45 -17.01 7.48
C ARG A 276 16.38 -15.93 8.04
N VAL A 277 17.65 -16.25 8.24
CA VAL A 277 18.68 -15.29 8.69
C VAL A 277 18.87 -14.17 7.65
N GLU A 278 18.97 -14.49 6.36
CA GLU A 278 19.03 -13.50 5.29
C GLU A 278 17.82 -12.55 5.32
N HIS A 279 16.62 -13.08 5.49
CA HIS A 279 15.40 -12.29 5.63
C HIS A 279 15.44 -11.39 6.87
N MET A 280 15.82 -11.95 8.03
CA MET A 280 15.94 -11.19 9.28
C MET A 280 16.96 -10.06 9.16
N ALA A 281 18.10 -10.34 8.55
CA ALA A 281 19.18 -9.37 8.30
C ALA A 281 18.71 -8.23 7.37
N ALA A 282 17.97 -8.54 6.31
CA ALA A 282 17.41 -7.53 5.41
C ALA A 282 16.37 -6.63 6.09
N VAL A 283 15.52 -7.19 6.96
CA VAL A 283 14.56 -6.39 7.76
C VAL A 283 15.30 -5.47 8.73
N THR A 284 16.34 -5.98 9.43
CA THR A 284 17.14 -5.15 10.35
C THR A 284 17.89 -4.05 9.60
N ALA A 285 18.49 -4.33 8.44
CA ALA A 285 19.15 -3.32 7.63
C ALA A 285 18.17 -2.23 7.16
N MET A 286 16.94 -2.61 6.83
CA MET A 286 15.89 -1.65 6.49
C MET A 286 15.44 -0.83 7.70
N ASP A 287 15.35 -1.46 8.88
CA ASP A 287 14.99 -0.76 10.11
C ASP A 287 16.05 0.31 10.48
N ASP A 288 17.34 -0.03 10.37
CA ASP A 288 18.43 0.93 10.60
C ASP A 288 18.38 2.08 9.57
N ALA A 289 18.11 1.78 8.30
CA ALA A 289 17.93 2.81 7.27
C ALA A 289 16.76 3.75 7.59
N ILE A 290 15.65 3.21 8.12
CA ILE A 290 14.51 4.00 8.59
C ILE A 290 14.90 4.86 9.80
N GLY A 291 15.70 4.31 10.71
CA GLY A 291 16.24 5.04 11.86
C GLY A 291 16.98 6.31 11.44
N GLU A 292 17.84 6.22 10.43
CA GLU A 292 18.57 7.38 9.88
C GLU A 292 17.64 8.42 9.24
N LEU A 293 16.55 7.98 8.56
CA LEU A 293 15.55 8.92 8.03
C LEU A 293 14.83 9.68 9.15
N LEU A 294 14.48 8.99 10.24
CA LEU A 294 13.83 9.59 11.40
C LEU A 294 14.79 10.51 12.15
N ALA A 295 16.04 10.11 12.31
CA ALA A 295 17.08 10.92 12.95
C ALA A 295 17.34 12.24 12.20
N LEU A 296 17.36 12.21 10.86
CA LEU A 296 17.49 13.44 10.07
C LEU A 296 16.32 14.40 10.28
N LEU A 297 15.10 13.91 10.45
CA LEU A 297 13.96 14.79 10.75
C LEU A 297 14.13 15.52 12.08
N GLU A 298 14.70 14.86 13.10
CA GLU A 298 15.03 15.47 14.38
C GLU A 298 16.18 16.49 14.23
N GLU A 299 17.28 16.13 13.54
CA GLU A 299 18.41 17.00 13.26
C GLU A 299 18.01 18.30 12.55
N LEU A 300 17.09 18.19 11.59
CA LEU A 300 16.59 19.33 10.82
C LEU A 300 15.46 20.10 11.52
N GLU A 301 15.08 19.72 12.76
CA GLU A 301 13.94 20.29 13.49
C GLU A 301 12.60 20.20 12.72
N LEU A 302 12.43 19.15 11.92
CA LEU A 302 11.24 18.92 11.09
C LEU A 302 10.29 17.87 11.69
N ALA A 303 10.72 17.10 12.69
CA ALA A 303 9.99 15.96 13.22
C ALA A 303 8.58 16.32 13.72
N ASP A 304 8.44 17.46 14.41
CA ASP A 304 7.16 17.95 14.92
C ASP A 304 6.17 18.40 13.83
N ASN A 305 6.65 18.63 12.61
CA ASN A 305 5.82 19.02 11.47
C ASN A 305 5.94 18.04 10.33
N THR A 306 6.11 16.75 10.63
CA THR A 306 6.19 15.68 9.63
C THR A 306 5.23 14.55 9.97
N ILE A 307 4.42 14.17 8.99
CA ILE A 307 3.63 12.93 9.02
C ILE A 307 4.53 11.79 8.57
N VAL A 308 4.69 10.76 9.38
CA VAL A 308 5.39 9.54 9.02
C VAL A 308 4.38 8.40 8.95
N VAL A 309 4.34 7.71 7.81
CA VAL A 309 3.51 6.51 7.59
C VAL A 309 4.42 5.37 7.21
N PHE A 310 4.33 4.25 7.92
CA PHE A 310 4.98 2.99 7.57
C PHE A 310 3.94 1.88 7.42
N PHE A 311 4.06 1.05 6.38
CA PHE A 311 3.31 -0.21 6.25
C PHE A 311 3.96 -1.15 5.23
N SER A 312 3.57 -2.45 5.21
CA SER A 312 3.95 -3.39 4.17
C SER A 312 2.95 -3.38 3.02
N ASP A 313 3.42 -3.50 1.77
CA ASP A 313 2.55 -3.45 0.58
C ASP A 313 1.66 -4.68 0.41
N ASN A 314 2.00 -5.80 1.02
CA ASN A 314 1.19 -7.03 1.14
C ASN A 314 1.74 -7.89 2.30
N GLY A 315 1.03 -8.95 2.62
CA GLY A 315 1.51 -9.91 3.61
C GLY A 315 2.81 -10.58 3.20
N GLY A 316 3.58 -11.01 4.18
CA GLY A 316 4.91 -11.58 3.99
C GLY A 316 4.96 -12.82 3.11
N SER A 317 6.08 -13.02 2.43
CA SER A 317 6.34 -14.16 1.57
C SER A 317 7.54 -14.99 2.04
N GLY A 318 7.74 -16.16 1.47
CA GLY A 318 8.91 -17.00 1.75
C GLY A 318 9.04 -17.36 3.22
N THR A 319 10.08 -16.84 3.88
CA THR A 319 10.41 -17.07 5.29
C THR A 319 9.89 -16.00 6.23
N ALA A 320 9.11 -15.04 5.75
CA ALA A 320 8.45 -14.02 6.57
C ALA A 320 7.45 -14.63 7.57
N ASP A 321 7.31 -14.02 8.75
CA ASP A 321 6.41 -14.46 9.80
C ASP A 321 5.11 -13.68 9.79
N ASN A 322 4.04 -14.33 9.31
CA ASN A 322 2.70 -13.73 9.28
C ASN A 322 1.85 -14.10 10.53
N ALA A 323 2.36 -14.88 11.46
CA ALA A 323 1.57 -15.29 12.61
C ALA A 323 1.01 -14.08 13.39
N PRO A 324 -0.20 -14.21 14.00
CA PRO A 324 -1.07 -15.39 14.03
C PRO A 324 -1.94 -15.55 12.78
N LEU A 325 -1.75 -14.73 11.75
CA LEU A 325 -2.59 -14.61 10.55
C LEU A 325 -2.35 -15.81 9.62
N ARG A 326 -3.43 -16.41 9.12
CA ARG A 326 -3.36 -17.48 8.14
C ARG A 326 -2.94 -16.97 6.77
N GLY A 327 -2.12 -17.73 6.06
CA GLY A 327 -1.74 -17.43 4.68
C GLY A 327 -0.55 -16.48 4.56
N ARG A 328 -0.36 -15.97 3.34
CA ARG A 328 0.79 -15.13 2.94
C ARG A 328 0.53 -14.42 1.61
N LYS A 329 1.51 -13.66 1.12
CA LYS A 329 1.48 -13.02 -0.23
C LYS A 329 0.78 -13.89 -1.27
N GLY A 330 -0.10 -13.30 -2.05
CA GLY A 330 -0.86 -13.96 -3.12
C GLY A 330 -2.07 -14.74 -2.64
N GLN A 331 -2.40 -14.76 -1.33
CA GLN A 331 -3.54 -15.47 -0.75
C GLN A 331 -4.55 -14.49 -0.15
N MET A 332 -5.84 -14.85 -0.19
CA MET A 332 -6.95 -14.02 0.28
C MET A 332 -7.21 -14.13 1.80
N PHE A 333 -6.42 -14.91 2.51
CA PHE A 333 -6.47 -14.99 3.96
C PHE A 333 -5.81 -13.77 4.62
N GLU A 334 -6.05 -13.60 5.93
CA GLU A 334 -5.54 -12.45 6.71
C GLU A 334 -4.04 -12.20 6.50
N GLY A 335 -3.22 -13.26 6.51
CA GLY A 335 -1.77 -13.15 6.33
C GLY A 335 -1.30 -12.71 4.94
N GLY A 336 -2.21 -12.58 3.96
CA GLY A 336 -1.92 -11.98 2.67
C GLY A 336 -2.36 -10.51 2.56
N LEU A 337 -3.31 -10.09 3.40
CA LEU A 337 -4.06 -8.83 3.25
C LEU A 337 -3.89 -7.87 4.44
N ARG A 338 -3.77 -8.39 5.66
CA ARG A 338 -3.58 -7.60 6.88
C ARG A 338 -2.10 -7.43 7.14
N VAL A 339 -1.67 -6.20 7.25
CA VAL A 339 -0.24 -5.83 7.30
C VAL A 339 0.06 -4.93 8.49
N PRO A 340 1.33 -4.91 8.98
CA PRO A 340 1.72 -3.94 9.98
C PRO A 340 1.61 -2.52 9.41
N CYS A 341 1.12 -1.59 10.24
CA CYS A 341 1.04 -0.17 9.88
C CYS A 341 1.24 0.71 11.11
N MET A 342 2.03 1.77 10.98
CA MET A 342 2.24 2.80 11.97
C MET A 342 2.09 4.18 11.35
N VAL A 343 1.50 5.12 12.12
CA VAL A 343 1.37 6.51 11.70
C VAL A 343 1.80 7.42 12.87
N ARG A 344 2.78 8.28 12.61
CA ARG A 344 3.19 9.34 13.53
C ARG A 344 2.80 10.70 12.95
N TRP A 345 2.09 11.50 13.70
CA TRP A 345 1.77 12.90 13.36
C TRP A 345 1.66 13.74 14.63
N PRO A 346 2.76 14.31 15.10
CA PRO A 346 2.78 15.08 16.35
C PRO A 346 1.76 16.22 16.36
N GLY A 347 1.04 16.32 17.48
CA GLY A 347 -0.01 17.33 17.66
C GLY A 347 -1.34 17.08 16.95
N ALA A 348 -1.45 16.08 16.07
CA ALA A 348 -2.69 15.70 15.42
C ALA A 348 -3.24 14.36 15.92
N ILE A 349 -2.36 13.37 16.12
CA ILE A 349 -2.69 12.05 16.64
C ILE A 349 -1.85 11.76 17.89
N PRO A 350 -2.39 11.00 18.87
CA PRO A 350 -1.68 10.72 20.12
C PRO A 350 -0.56 9.71 19.92
N ALA A 351 0.59 9.91 20.59
CA ALA A 351 1.68 8.96 20.61
C ALA A 351 1.38 7.76 21.53
N GLY A 352 2.07 6.64 21.28
CA GLY A 352 2.03 5.44 22.11
C GLY A 352 0.67 4.74 22.16
N THR A 353 -0.18 4.93 21.17
CA THR A 353 -1.52 4.35 21.13
C THR A 353 -1.65 3.22 20.14
N VAL A 354 -2.67 2.40 20.34
CA VAL A 354 -3.05 1.31 19.44
C VAL A 354 -4.44 1.60 18.87
N CYS A 355 -4.56 1.51 17.56
CA CYS A 355 -5.82 1.63 16.85
C CYS A 355 -6.19 0.27 16.27
N ASP A 356 -7.30 -0.31 16.73
CA ASP A 356 -7.86 -1.57 16.26
C ASP A 356 -9.07 -1.37 15.32
N GLU A 357 -9.33 -0.15 14.93
CA GLU A 357 -10.35 0.20 13.96
C GLU A 357 -10.02 -0.33 12.55
N PHE A 358 -11.04 -0.73 11.83
CA PHE A 358 -10.89 -1.28 10.47
C PHE A 358 -10.51 -0.17 9.49
N LEU A 359 -9.26 -0.20 8.99
CA LEU A 359 -8.69 0.76 8.06
C LEU A 359 -7.93 0.05 6.92
N THR A 360 -7.71 0.76 5.82
CA THR A 360 -6.97 0.25 4.66
C THR A 360 -5.96 1.25 4.12
N SER A 361 -5.11 0.84 3.19
CA SER A 361 -4.15 1.73 2.54
C SER A 361 -4.81 2.83 1.67
N MET A 362 -6.11 2.68 1.34
CA MET A 362 -6.84 3.70 0.58
C MET A 362 -7.11 4.98 1.39
N GLU A 363 -7.16 4.89 2.73
CA GLU A 363 -7.36 6.04 3.62
C GLU A 363 -6.15 6.98 3.65
N ILE A 364 -4.95 6.49 3.29
CA ILE A 364 -3.72 7.30 3.32
C ILE A 364 -3.82 8.49 2.35
N PHE A 365 -4.30 8.27 1.14
CA PHE A 365 -4.43 9.34 0.13
C PHE A 365 -5.31 10.52 0.61
N PRO A 366 -6.58 10.34 1.03
CA PRO A 366 -7.41 11.44 1.50
C PRO A 366 -6.91 12.04 2.82
N MET A 367 -6.33 11.27 3.72
CA MET A 367 -5.68 11.79 4.93
C MET A 367 -4.56 12.78 4.58
N LEU A 368 -3.68 12.43 3.66
CA LEU A 368 -2.55 13.29 3.28
C LEU A 368 -3.00 14.52 2.47
N CYS A 369 -4.03 14.39 1.61
CA CYS A 369 -4.65 15.54 0.94
C CYS A 369 -5.24 16.52 1.95
N ASN A 370 -5.99 16.02 2.95
CA ASN A 370 -6.57 16.86 3.98
C ASN A 370 -5.49 17.52 4.84
N ALA A 371 -4.43 16.81 5.24
CA ALA A 371 -3.30 17.35 5.98
C ALA A 371 -2.59 18.49 5.22
N ALA A 372 -2.48 18.36 3.90
CA ALA A 372 -1.92 19.38 3.01
C ALA A 372 -2.89 20.54 2.74
N GLY A 373 -4.15 20.42 3.11
CA GLY A 373 -5.20 21.41 2.84
C GLY A 373 -5.58 21.51 1.36
N VAL A 374 -5.47 20.41 0.61
CA VAL A 374 -5.89 20.31 -0.80
C VAL A 374 -7.07 19.36 -0.95
N ALA A 375 -7.98 19.72 -1.86
CA ALA A 375 -9.09 18.83 -2.19
C ALA A 375 -8.60 17.63 -3.02
N PRO A 376 -9.22 16.45 -2.85
CA PRO A 376 -9.07 15.37 -3.82
C PRO A 376 -9.46 15.83 -5.25
N PRO A 377 -8.99 15.14 -6.30
CA PRO A 377 -9.31 15.51 -7.67
C PRO A 377 -10.82 15.52 -7.95
N ASP A 378 -11.31 16.54 -8.63
CA ASP A 378 -12.70 16.63 -9.03
C ASP A 378 -13.10 15.48 -9.98
N GLY A 379 -14.30 14.94 -9.80
CA GLY A 379 -14.85 13.87 -10.64
C GLY A 379 -14.21 12.49 -10.42
N VAL A 380 -13.28 12.36 -9.47
CA VAL A 380 -12.67 11.08 -9.11
C VAL A 380 -13.40 10.48 -7.90
N VAL A 381 -13.88 9.24 -8.04
CA VAL A 381 -14.43 8.49 -6.91
C VAL A 381 -13.29 7.96 -6.07
N LEU A 382 -13.15 8.43 -4.83
CA LEU A 382 -12.26 7.84 -3.83
C LEU A 382 -12.99 6.75 -3.08
N ASP A 383 -12.29 5.65 -2.81
CA ASP A 383 -12.79 4.54 -1.98
C ASP A 383 -12.26 4.60 -0.54
N GLY A 384 -11.32 5.52 -0.28
CA GLY A 384 -10.81 5.88 1.03
C GLY A 384 -11.46 7.16 1.59
N PHE A 385 -11.21 7.43 2.87
CA PHE A 385 -11.63 8.63 3.60
C PHE A 385 -10.49 9.16 4.46
N ASP A 386 -10.60 10.38 4.99
CA ASP A 386 -9.63 10.90 5.96
C ASP A 386 -9.71 10.13 7.28
N MET A 387 -8.69 9.35 7.58
CA MET A 387 -8.63 8.55 8.80
C MET A 387 -8.09 9.33 10.02
N THR A 388 -7.73 10.60 9.87
CA THR A 388 -7.18 11.41 10.98
C THR A 388 -8.07 11.41 12.22
N PRO A 389 -9.42 11.61 12.15
CA PRO A 389 -10.28 11.55 13.30
C PRO A 389 -10.29 10.20 14.02
N VAL A 390 -10.15 9.11 13.24
CA VAL A 390 -10.09 7.74 13.77
C VAL A 390 -8.78 7.52 14.52
N LEU A 391 -7.64 7.88 13.91
CA LEU A 391 -6.33 7.78 14.56
C LEU A 391 -6.18 8.68 15.79
N ALA A 392 -6.89 9.79 15.80
CA ALA A 392 -6.95 10.70 16.96
C ALA A 392 -7.90 10.20 18.07
N GLY A 393 -8.56 9.06 17.91
CA GLY A 393 -9.54 8.53 18.88
C GLY A 393 -10.81 9.39 19.01
N LYS A 394 -11.09 10.24 18.01
CA LYS A 394 -12.24 11.19 18.03
C LYS A 394 -13.49 10.64 17.37
N ALA A 395 -13.36 9.60 16.55
CA ALA A 395 -14.45 8.95 15.84
C ALA A 395 -14.12 7.48 15.57
N PRO A 396 -15.12 6.59 15.53
CA PRO A 396 -14.93 5.23 15.02
C PRO A 396 -14.68 5.25 13.51
N SER A 397 -14.09 4.20 12.98
CA SER A 397 -13.94 4.05 11.53
C SER A 397 -15.30 3.94 10.83
N PRO A 398 -15.54 4.72 9.79
CA PRO A 398 -16.73 4.54 8.95
C PRO A 398 -16.64 3.31 8.06
N ARG A 399 -15.44 2.70 7.91
CA ARG A 399 -15.26 1.48 7.11
C ARG A 399 -15.92 0.29 7.78
N LYS A 400 -16.87 -0.32 7.06
CA LYS A 400 -17.57 -1.51 7.52
C LYS A 400 -17.28 -2.73 6.65
N GLU A 401 -16.69 -2.50 5.47
CA GLU A 401 -16.42 -3.56 4.52
C GLU A 401 -15.15 -3.32 3.72
N MET A 402 -14.58 -4.42 3.23
CA MET A 402 -13.54 -4.45 2.20
C MET A 402 -13.70 -5.72 1.37
N LEU A 403 -13.57 -5.57 0.05
CA LEU A 403 -13.76 -6.67 -0.89
C LEU A 403 -12.52 -6.80 -1.77
N TRP A 404 -12.12 -8.03 -2.03
CA TRP A 404 -10.92 -8.36 -2.80
C TRP A 404 -11.23 -9.38 -3.88
N GLN A 405 -10.71 -9.15 -5.06
CA GLN A 405 -10.79 -10.08 -6.17
C GLN A 405 -9.45 -10.12 -6.91
N ARG A 406 -8.90 -11.31 -7.04
CA ARG A 406 -7.69 -11.58 -7.80
C ARG A 406 -7.93 -12.79 -8.69
N ARG A 407 -8.18 -12.56 -9.99
CA ARG A 407 -8.55 -13.64 -10.91
C ARG A 407 -9.78 -14.39 -10.40
N GLY A 408 -9.67 -15.72 -10.16
CA GLY A 408 -10.72 -16.55 -9.58
C GLY A 408 -10.82 -16.48 -8.06
N ASP A 409 -9.79 -15.97 -7.37
CA ASP A 409 -9.77 -15.87 -5.92
C ASP A 409 -10.56 -14.64 -5.45
N ARG A 410 -11.39 -14.80 -4.42
CA ARG A 410 -12.30 -13.80 -3.88
C ARG A 410 -12.21 -13.76 -2.36
N ALA A 411 -12.39 -12.60 -1.77
CA ALA A 411 -12.65 -12.44 -0.35
C ALA A 411 -13.50 -11.20 -0.11
N ALA A 412 -14.27 -11.24 0.96
CA ALA A 412 -14.98 -10.07 1.47
C ALA A 412 -14.95 -10.09 2.99
N ARG A 413 -14.65 -8.95 3.58
CA ARG A 413 -14.85 -8.69 4.99
C ARG A 413 -15.98 -7.69 5.15
N VAL A 414 -17.00 -8.06 5.91
CA VAL A 414 -18.10 -7.17 6.31
C VAL A 414 -18.17 -7.22 7.83
N GLU A 415 -17.89 -6.09 8.47
CA GLU A 415 -17.70 -5.99 9.93
C GLU A 415 -16.62 -6.98 10.42
N ASN A 416 -16.98 -7.97 11.27
CA ASN A 416 -16.06 -9.00 11.76
C ASN A 416 -16.10 -10.29 10.93
N TRP A 417 -17.06 -10.41 10.03
CA TRP A 417 -17.20 -11.61 9.21
C TRP A 417 -16.35 -11.54 7.95
N LYS A 418 -15.57 -12.58 7.70
CA LYS A 418 -14.75 -12.69 6.50
C LYS A 418 -15.06 -13.97 5.74
N TRP A 419 -15.45 -13.82 4.50
CA TRP A 419 -15.58 -14.90 3.53
C TRP A 419 -14.36 -14.93 2.63
N VAL A 420 -13.86 -16.14 2.38
CA VAL A 420 -12.79 -16.43 1.42
C VAL A 420 -13.25 -17.55 0.50
N GLU A 421 -13.01 -17.39 -0.81
CA GLU A 421 -13.17 -18.41 -1.84
C GLU A 421 -11.95 -18.35 -2.77
N SER A 422 -11.07 -19.34 -2.68
CA SER A 422 -9.81 -19.35 -3.41
C SER A 422 -9.29 -20.76 -3.65
N ALA A 423 -8.37 -20.90 -4.61
CA ALA A 423 -7.66 -22.15 -4.87
C ALA A 423 -6.84 -22.65 -3.66
N LYS A 424 -6.60 -21.81 -2.65
CA LYS A 424 -5.84 -22.14 -1.43
C LYS A 424 -6.72 -22.48 -0.22
N GLY A 425 -8.02 -22.46 -0.41
CA GLY A 425 -9.03 -22.75 0.59
C GLY A 425 -10.17 -21.77 0.59
N SER A 426 -11.27 -22.17 1.20
CA SER A 426 -12.50 -21.37 1.30
C SER A 426 -13.06 -21.48 2.72
N GLY A 427 -13.91 -20.55 3.11
CA GLY A 427 -14.61 -20.56 4.39
C GLY A 427 -15.23 -19.21 4.74
N LEU A 428 -15.99 -19.23 5.83
CA LEU A 428 -16.53 -18.07 6.53
C LEU A 428 -15.94 -18.02 7.93
N PHE A 429 -15.37 -16.91 8.34
CA PHE A 429 -14.65 -16.75 9.59
C PHE A 429 -15.17 -15.56 10.38
N ASP A 430 -15.25 -15.67 11.70
CA ASP A 430 -15.48 -14.55 12.61
C ASP A 430 -14.15 -14.05 13.16
N LEU A 431 -13.65 -12.96 12.58
CA LEU A 431 -12.36 -12.37 12.94
C LEU A 431 -12.33 -11.77 14.36
N SER A 432 -13.48 -11.61 15.02
CA SER A 432 -13.52 -11.14 16.42
C SER A 432 -13.00 -12.19 17.40
N THR A 433 -13.12 -13.47 17.04
CA THR A 433 -12.71 -14.61 17.85
C THR A 433 -11.68 -15.51 17.19
N ASP A 434 -11.56 -15.46 15.87
CA ASP A 434 -10.68 -16.32 15.06
C ASP A 434 -9.91 -15.53 14.00
N ILE A 435 -8.95 -14.71 14.44
CA ILE A 435 -8.08 -13.94 13.54
C ILE A 435 -7.18 -14.83 12.67
N GLY A 436 -6.98 -16.10 13.09
CA GLY A 436 -6.19 -17.10 12.39
C GLY A 436 -6.97 -17.84 11.31
N GLU A 437 -8.27 -17.57 11.13
CA GLU A 437 -9.13 -18.20 10.12
C GLU A 437 -9.06 -19.73 10.16
N ALA A 438 -9.06 -20.29 11.40
CA ALA A 438 -8.92 -21.72 11.63
C ALA A 438 -10.26 -22.47 11.54
N HIS A 439 -11.37 -21.83 11.89
CA HIS A 439 -12.68 -22.45 12.02
C HIS A 439 -13.65 -21.93 10.97
N ASP A 440 -13.95 -22.78 9.98
CA ASP A 440 -14.92 -22.45 8.94
C ASP A 440 -16.36 -22.58 9.46
N LEU A 441 -17.05 -21.47 9.57
CA LEU A 441 -18.43 -21.34 10.03
C LEU A 441 -19.47 -21.33 8.90
N SER A 442 -19.09 -21.68 7.67
CA SER A 442 -19.98 -21.63 6.49
C SER A 442 -21.27 -22.44 6.65
N LYS A 443 -21.19 -23.56 7.40
CA LYS A 443 -22.35 -24.45 7.67
C LYS A 443 -23.20 -23.96 8.82
N GLU A 444 -22.57 -23.37 9.83
CA GLU A 444 -23.21 -22.86 11.05
C GLU A 444 -23.87 -21.50 10.82
N GLN A 445 -23.36 -20.71 9.87
CA GLN A 445 -23.79 -19.34 9.57
C GLN A 445 -24.13 -19.15 8.08
N PRO A 446 -25.00 -19.97 7.47
CA PRO A 446 -25.29 -19.90 6.03
C PRO A 446 -25.92 -18.57 5.62
N GLU A 447 -26.73 -17.93 6.45
CA GLU A 447 -27.37 -16.66 6.17
C GLU A 447 -26.34 -15.51 6.10
N VAL A 448 -25.33 -15.53 6.98
CA VAL A 448 -24.22 -14.57 6.96
C VAL A 448 -23.41 -14.75 5.68
N LEU A 449 -23.09 -15.99 5.31
CA LEU A 449 -22.36 -16.32 4.10
C LEU A 449 -23.07 -15.79 2.85
N GLU A 450 -24.36 -16.07 2.70
CA GLU A 450 -25.13 -15.63 1.54
C GLU A 450 -25.25 -14.11 1.48
N ARG A 451 -25.41 -13.43 2.60
CA ARG A 451 -25.41 -11.96 2.67
C ARG A 451 -24.08 -11.37 2.17
N ILE A 452 -22.96 -11.93 2.60
CA ILE A 452 -21.62 -11.44 2.17
C ILE A 452 -21.39 -11.72 0.69
N LYS A 453 -21.78 -12.89 0.19
CA LYS A 453 -21.68 -13.20 -1.24
C LYS A 453 -22.55 -12.28 -2.11
N ALA A 454 -23.76 -11.98 -1.65
CA ALA A 454 -24.65 -11.04 -2.33
C ALA A 454 -24.00 -9.65 -2.38
N ARG A 455 -23.47 -9.15 -1.27
CA ARG A 455 -22.74 -7.85 -1.24
C ARG A 455 -21.52 -7.87 -2.16
N PHE A 456 -20.79 -8.98 -2.21
CA PHE A 456 -19.65 -9.13 -3.13
C PHE A 456 -20.10 -9.07 -4.60
N ALA A 457 -21.22 -9.68 -4.95
CA ALA A 457 -21.79 -9.62 -6.30
C ALA A 457 -22.18 -8.19 -6.70
N GLU A 458 -22.82 -7.43 -5.78
CA GLU A 458 -23.12 -6.02 -5.97
C GLU A 458 -21.86 -5.19 -6.23
N TRP A 459 -20.84 -5.35 -5.38
CA TRP A 459 -19.57 -4.65 -5.56
C TRP A 459 -18.89 -5.02 -6.89
N THR A 460 -18.96 -6.28 -7.30
CA THR A 460 -18.40 -6.70 -8.61
C THR A 460 -19.10 -5.97 -9.76
N GLN A 461 -20.42 -5.77 -9.65
CA GLN A 461 -21.16 -4.99 -10.63
C GLN A 461 -20.78 -3.50 -10.58
N GLU A 462 -20.67 -2.90 -9.38
CA GLU A 462 -20.19 -1.53 -9.20
C GLU A 462 -18.82 -1.31 -9.86
N MET A 463 -17.88 -2.28 -9.73
CA MET A 463 -16.56 -2.21 -10.34
C MET A 463 -16.62 -2.40 -11.87
N ALA A 464 -17.52 -3.22 -12.36
CA ALA A 464 -17.72 -3.42 -13.81
C ALA A 464 -18.36 -2.19 -14.50
N GLU A 465 -19.21 -1.46 -13.77
CA GLU A 465 -19.85 -0.22 -14.23
C GLU A 465 -18.95 1.02 -14.07
N ALA A 466 -17.87 0.93 -13.27
CA ALA A 466 -16.92 2.01 -13.11
C ALA A 466 -16.28 2.35 -14.46
N GLU A 467 -15.86 3.63 -14.61
CA GLU A 467 -15.17 4.05 -15.82
C GLU A 467 -13.97 3.15 -16.07
N PRO A 468 -13.88 2.51 -17.26
CA PRO A 468 -12.81 1.57 -17.53
C PRO A 468 -11.44 2.25 -17.47
N ARG A 469 -10.59 1.79 -16.58
CA ARG A 469 -9.18 2.08 -16.53
C ARG A 469 -8.44 0.79 -16.84
N GLY A 470 -7.30 0.89 -17.43
CA GLY A 470 -6.49 -0.30 -17.63
C GLY A 470 -5.33 -0.08 -18.56
N PRO A 471 -4.29 -0.85 -18.34
CA PRO A 471 -3.08 -0.77 -19.13
C PRO A 471 -3.29 -1.16 -20.61
N PHE A 472 -4.41 -1.83 -20.94
CA PHE A 472 -4.63 -2.44 -22.26
C PHE A 472 -5.45 -1.59 -23.24
N ARG A 473 -6.02 -0.48 -22.82
CA ARG A 473 -6.95 0.29 -23.66
C ARG A 473 -6.34 1.50 -24.36
N ASP A 474 -5.18 1.91 -23.92
CA ASP A 474 -4.49 3.11 -24.42
C ASP A 474 -3.24 2.79 -25.26
N TYR A 475 -3.12 1.52 -25.77
CA TYR A 475 -1.97 1.04 -26.55
C TYR A 475 -2.36 0.68 -27.98
#